data_7a468f45e7e582da17b6bc060e368e1b
#
_entry.id   7a468f45e7e582da17b6bc060e368e1b
#
_cell.length_a   1.000
_cell.length_b   1.000
_cell.length_c   1.000
_cell.angle_alpha   90.00
_cell.angle_beta   90.00
_cell.angle_gamma   90.00
#
_symmetry.space_group_name_H-M   'P 1'
#
loop_
_entity.id
_entity.type
_entity.pdbx_description
1 polymer ?
#
loop_
_entity_poly.entity_id
_entity_poly.type
_entity_poly.pdbx_seq_one_letter_code
_entity_poly.pdbx_strand_id
1 'polypeptide(L)'
;MSDSPVIKTMRVVPVAGYDSMLLNIGGAHNCYFTRILVILTDSAGRTGVGESPCHASTLALLARFRSQIEGSELLRLNATIATLFASDARHQQTAHTDDIHIPQMNPEKFYNATAAIEAALLDLMGQHLSLPVAELLASGRQRDRVPVLGYLFYIADRNLTSMNYQTGQSGGDAWLQLRHEKAMDAQGVVRLAEAAAERYGFRDFKLKGGVHHGEVEVETVNALLQRFPQARVTVDPNASWSLDEAIYYGKQLAGRIPYLEDPCGAEQGYSGRETLAEFKRATGIPVATNMIANDWRQLQHALQLNAIDIPLADPHFWTMRNAHTVAQLCQEWGLTAGCHSNNHFDVSLAMVAHLGAAAPGDRLTAFDTHWIWQDGQQLTQHPPQIRDGHLELPEGPGLGVTLNMERVEAAHALYNSLPDKNRNDALGMQFLIENWSFNAKRPALLR
;
A
#
# COMPACT_ATOMS: atom_id res chain seq x y z
N MET A 1 -34.71 22.98 -3.84
CA MET A 1 -33.50 22.15 -4.12
C MET A 1 -32.42 22.71 -3.22
N SER A 2 -31.85 21.93 -2.28
CA SER A 2 -30.68 22.39 -1.53
C SER A 2 -29.57 22.61 -2.54
N ASP A 3 -29.03 23.83 -2.58
CA ASP A 3 -27.90 24.10 -3.50
C ASP A 3 -26.77 23.14 -3.21
N SER A 4 -26.44 22.33 -4.21
CA SER A 4 -25.26 21.42 -4.13
C SER A 4 -24.02 22.28 -3.87
N PRO A 5 -23.20 21.96 -2.84
CA PRO A 5 -21.95 22.67 -2.66
C PRO A 5 -21.08 22.55 -3.90
N VAL A 6 -20.40 23.62 -4.24
CA VAL A 6 -19.49 23.70 -5.42
C VAL A 6 -18.06 23.71 -4.92
N ILE A 7 -17.19 22.94 -5.56
CA ILE A 7 -15.75 22.95 -5.28
C ILE A 7 -15.17 24.29 -5.69
N LYS A 8 -14.62 25.04 -4.76
CA LYS A 8 -14.06 26.39 -4.99
C LYS A 8 -12.58 26.36 -5.34
N THR A 9 -11.82 25.51 -4.63
CA THR A 9 -10.38 25.43 -4.85
C THR A 9 -9.90 23.98 -4.75
N MET A 10 -8.87 23.68 -5.54
CA MET A 10 -8.07 22.45 -5.45
C MET A 10 -6.61 22.83 -5.25
N ARG A 11 -6.06 22.48 -4.08
CA ARG A 11 -4.64 22.60 -3.78
C ARG A 11 -3.99 21.22 -3.91
N VAL A 12 -2.84 21.19 -4.59
CA VAL A 12 -1.99 19.98 -4.71
C VAL A 12 -0.71 20.29 -3.98
N VAL A 13 -0.44 19.56 -2.89
CA VAL A 13 0.69 19.81 -1.99
C VAL A 13 1.57 18.56 -1.93
N PRO A 14 2.69 18.53 -2.66
CA PRO A 14 3.68 17.47 -2.49
C PRO A 14 4.32 17.57 -1.11
N VAL A 15 4.49 16.42 -0.46
CA VAL A 15 5.05 16.30 0.89
C VAL A 15 6.08 15.18 0.93
N ALA A 16 7.02 15.24 1.86
CA ALA A 16 7.99 14.17 2.08
C ALA A 16 8.03 13.77 3.56
N GLY A 17 8.38 12.53 3.80
CA GLY A 17 8.69 11.97 5.10
C GLY A 17 9.99 11.16 5.05
N TYR A 18 10.45 10.74 6.21
CA TYR A 18 11.63 9.92 6.37
C TYR A 18 11.26 8.43 6.31
N ASP A 19 12.15 7.63 5.78
CA ASP A 19 12.01 6.17 5.72
C ASP A 19 13.23 5.46 6.31
N SER A 20 13.08 4.18 6.61
CA SER A 20 14.17 3.31 7.01
C SER A 20 14.79 2.62 5.79
N MET A 21 15.98 2.04 5.94
CA MET A 21 16.66 1.34 4.83
C MET A 21 16.05 -0.06 4.62
N LEU A 22 14.75 -0.10 4.33
CA LEU A 22 13.99 -1.32 4.12
C LEU A 22 14.35 -1.99 2.81
N LEU A 23 14.53 -3.30 2.82
CA LEU A 23 14.87 -4.06 1.63
C LEU A 23 13.65 -4.69 0.97
N ASN A 24 13.65 -4.65 -0.33
CA ASN A 24 12.71 -5.37 -1.20
C ASN A 24 13.39 -5.72 -2.53
N ILE A 25 12.70 -6.36 -3.45
CA ILE A 25 13.27 -6.72 -4.76
C ILE A 25 13.76 -5.50 -5.56
N GLY A 26 13.16 -4.33 -5.39
CA GLY A 26 13.55 -3.07 -6.05
C GLY A 26 14.83 -2.46 -5.49
N GLY A 27 15.33 -2.96 -4.36
CA GLY A 27 16.52 -2.48 -3.69
C GLY A 27 16.29 -2.08 -2.23
N ALA A 28 16.98 -1.04 -1.78
CA ALA A 28 16.84 -0.47 -0.44
C ALA A 28 16.03 0.82 -0.52
N HIS A 29 14.98 0.95 0.30
CA HIS A 29 14.21 2.18 0.38
C HIS A 29 15.15 3.37 0.56
N ASN A 30 14.87 4.46 -0.16
CA ASN A 30 15.57 5.71 0.06
C ASN A 30 15.29 6.25 1.48
N CYS A 31 16.15 7.12 2.02
CA CYS A 31 15.96 7.75 3.33
C CYS A 31 14.73 8.68 3.41
N TYR A 32 14.09 8.95 2.27
CA TYR A 32 12.85 9.73 2.16
C TYR A 32 11.83 9.02 1.30
N PHE A 33 10.56 9.24 1.59
CA PHE A 33 9.46 8.93 0.70
C PHE A 33 8.67 10.20 0.39
N THR A 34 7.98 10.23 -0.75
CA THR A 34 7.23 11.40 -1.20
C THR A 34 5.77 11.05 -1.49
N ARG A 35 4.86 11.94 -1.07
CA ARG A 35 3.42 11.82 -1.26
C ARG A 35 2.84 13.13 -1.79
N ILE A 36 1.60 13.08 -2.25
CA ILE A 36 0.82 14.25 -2.67
C ILE A 36 -0.43 14.30 -1.80
N LEU A 37 -0.70 15.46 -1.23
CA LEU A 37 -2.02 15.77 -0.69
C LEU A 37 -2.83 16.55 -1.73
N VAL A 38 -4.07 16.13 -1.96
CA VAL A 38 -5.09 16.91 -2.66
C VAL A 38 -6.04 17.46 -1.61
N ILE A 39 -6.14 18.78 -1.55
CA ILE A 39 -6.98 19.51 -0.59
C ILE A 39 -8.03 20.26 -1.39
N LEU A 40 -9.29 19.90 -1.21
CA LEU A 40 -10.42 20.55 -1.86
C LEU A 40 -11.17 21.41 -0.84
N THR A 41 -11.55 22.62 -1.24
CA THR A 41 -12.44 23.48 -0.42
C THR A 41 -13.73 23.72 -1.17
N ASP A 42 -14.88 23.52 -0.52
CA ASP A 42 -16.18 23.75 -1.10
C ASP A 42 -16.75 25.16 -0.83
N SER A 43 -17.91 25.46 -1.40
CA SER A 43 -18.61 26.75 -1.22
C SER A 43 -19.15 26.99 0.18
N ALA A 44 -19.21 25.96 1.03
CA ALA A 44 -19.57 26.07 2.44
C ALA A 44 -18.34 26.26 3.36
N GLY A 45 -17.12 26.30 2.78
CA GLY A 45 -15.86 26.45 3.52
C GLY A 45 -15.33 25.15 4.14
N ARG A 46 -15.94 24.00 3.83
CA ARG A 46 -15.43 22.69 4.29
C ARG A 46 -14.21 22.30 3.46
N THR A 47 -13.31 21.55 4.08
CA THR A 47 -12.08 21.08 3.44
C THR A 47 -12.05 19.54 3.45
N GLY A 48 -11.93 18.94 2.27
CA GLY A 48 -11.73 17.50 2.11
C GLY A 48 -10.31 17.21 1.65
N VAL A 49 -9.77 16.08 2.07
CA VAL A 49 -8.39 15.68 1.81
C VAL A 49 -8.29 14.27 1.24
N GLY A 50 -7.32 14.08 0.34
CA GLY A 50 -6.91 12.76 -0.14
C GLY A 50 -5.40 12.72 -0.32
N GLU A 51 -4.83 11.54 -0.27
CA GLU A 51 -3.39 11.30 -0.40
C GLU A 51 -3.10 10.32 -1.54
N SER A 52 -1.95 10.50 -2.20
CA SER A 52 -1.49 9.63 -3.29
C SER A 52 0.04 9.61 -3.33
N PRO A 53 0.68 8.57 -3.91
CA PRO A 53 2.12 8.59 -4.21
C PRO A 53 2.50 9.76 -5.09
N CYS A 54 3.70 10.33 -4.85
CA CYS A 54 4.20 11.49 -5.59
C CYS A 54 5.08 11.05 -6.76
N HIS A 55 4.62 11.36 -7.97
CA HIS A 55 5.39 11.23 -9.21
C HIS A 55 5.17 12.45 -10.09
N ALA A 56 6.14 12.79 -10.93
CA ALA A 56 6.03 13.93 -11.84
C ALA A 56 4.81 13.81 -12.78
N SER A 57 4.53 12.61 -13.28
CA SER A 57 3.34 12.32 -14.11
C SER A 57 2.04 12.55 -13.34
N THR A 58 1.95 12.10 -12.08
CA THR A 58 0.78 12.31 -11.23
C THR A 58 0.55 13.79 -10.96
N LEU A 59 1.60 14.55 -10.65
CA LEU A 59 1.51 16.00 -10.45
C LEU A 59 1.01 16.71 -11.72
N ALA A 60 1.51 16.33 -12.90
CA ALA A 60 1.08 16.89 -14.18
C ALA A 60 -0.41 16.59 -14.46
N LEU A 61 -0.87 15.38 -14.17
CA LEU A 61 -2.28 15.01 -14.32
C LEU A 61 -3.19 15.78 -13.35
N LEU A 62 -2.80 15.87 -12.08
CA LEU A 62 -3.55 16.64 -11.08
C LEU A 62 -3.64 18.13 -11.46
N ALA A 63 -2.58 18.71 -12.02
CA ALA A 63 -2.62 20.09 -12.53
C ALA A 63 -3.63 20.25 -13.68
N ARG A 64 -3.72 19.27 -14.59
CA ARG A 64 -4.73 19.26 -15.67
C ARG A 64 -6.14 19.11 -15.16
N PHE A 65 -6.35 18.30 -14.14
CA PHE A 65 -7.69 18.01 -13.59
C PHE A 65 -8.27 19.19 -12.80
N ARG A 66 -7.45 20.13 -12.35
CA ARG A 66 -7.91 21.28 -11.56
C ARG A 66 -9.10 22.01 -12.20
N SER A 67 -9.03 22.33 -13.50
CA SER A 67 -10.11 23.03 -14.19
C SER A 67 -11.40 22.22 -14.35
N GLN A 68 -11.33 20.90 -14.19
CA GLN A 68 -12.50 20.02 -14.22
C GLN A 68 -13.12 19.84 -12.81
N ILE A 69 -12.33 20.07 -11.78
CA ILE A 69 -12.72 19.94 -10.38
C ILE A 69 -13.26 21.28 -9.84
N GLU A 70 -12.51 22.38 -10.03
CA GLU A 70 -12.97 23.69 -9.61
C GLU A 70 -14.22 24.12 -10.40
N GLY A 71 -15.27 24.47 -9.69
CA GLY A 71 -16.60 24.75 -10.25
C GLY A 71 -17.53 23.54 -10.35
N SER A 72 -17.05 22.31 -10.10
CA SER A 72 -17.92 21.12 -10.10
C SER A 72 -18.82 21.07 -8.86
N GLU A 73 -20.02 20.52 -9.03
CA GLU A 73 -20.96 20.29 -7.95
C GLU A 73 -20.60 19.03 -7.16
N LEU A 74 -20.53 19.13 -5.83
CA LEU A 74 -20.17 18.01 -4.95
C LEU A 74 -21.11 16.80 -5.11
N LEU A 75 -22.42 17.04 -5.23
CA LEU A 75 -23.42 15.97 -5.40
C LEU A 75 -23.32 15.25 -6.76
N ARG A 76 -22.53 15.78 -7.70
CA ARG A 76 -22.20 15.13 -8.97
C ARG A 76 -20.86 14.38 -8.96
N LEU A 77 -20.34 14.06 -7.80
CA LEU A 77 -19.08 13.32 -7.59
C LEU A 77 -18.90 12.18 -8.61
N ASN A 78 -19.92 11.35 -8.83
CA ASN A 78 -19.82 10.21 -9.75
C ASN A 78 -19.54 10.63 -11.20
N ALA A 79 -20.24 11.66 -11.68
CA ALA A 79 -20.04 12.19 -13.03
C ALA A 79 -18.66 12.85 -13.16
N THR A 80 -18.25 13.61 -12.14
CA THR A 80 -16.94 14.25 -12.09
C THR A 80 -15.83 13.21 -12.20
N ILE A 81 -15.86 12.18 -11.36
CA ILE A 81 -14.85 11.10 -11.38
C ILE A 81 -14.86 10.33 -12.70
N ALA A 82 -16.05 10.04 -13.28
CA ALA A 82 -16.14 9.38 -14.58
C ALA A 82 -15.46 10.21 -15.69
N THR A 83 -15.62 11.54 -15.64
CA THR A 83 -14.95 12.45 -16.61
C THR A 83 -13.42 12.42 -16.44
N LEU A 84 -12.92 12.40 -15.20
CA LEU A 84 -11.48 12.29 -14.94
C LEU A 84 -10.94 10.96 -15.46
N PHE A 85 -11.60 9.82 -15.19
CA PHE A 85 -11.21 8.52 -15.71
C PHE A 85 -11.16 8.49 -17.25
N ALA A 86 -12.15 9.06 -17.91
CA ALA A 86 -12.17 9.13 -19.37
C ALA A 86 -11.02 9.97 -19.95
N SER A 87 -10.51 10.95 -19.20
CA SER A 87 -9.40 11.80 -19.61
C SER A 87 -8.01 11.32 -19.16
N ASP A 88 -7.95 10.28 -18.33
CA ASP A 88 -6.68 9.69 -17.88
C ASP A 88 -6.14 8.74 -18.96
N ALA A 89 -5.00 9.10 -19.55
CA ALA A 89 -4.32 8.30 -20.59
C ALA A 89 -3.96 6.89 -20.11
N ARG A 90 -3.80 6.68 -18.81
CA ARG A 90 -3.53 5.35 -18.24
C ARG A 90 -4.66 4.36 -18.52
N HIS A 91 -5.91 4.77 -18.38
CA HIS A 91 -7.06 3.91 -18.70
C HIS A 91 -7.17 3.55 -20.19
N GLN A 92 -6.51 4.32 -21.04
CA GLN A 92 -6.46 4.02 -22.48
C GLN A 92 -5.30 3.09 -22.84
N GLN A 93 -4.25 3.03 -22.04
CA GLN A 93 -2.99 2.30 -22.34
C GLN A 93 -2.80 1.01 -21.53
N THR A 94 -3.59 0.73 -20.50
CA THR A 94 -3.37 -0.39 -19.57
C THR A 94 -3.54 -1.78 -20.17
N ALA A 95 -3.67 -1.91 -21.47
CA ALA A 95 -4.12 -3.15 -22.08
C ALA A 95 -3.07 -4.27 -22.13
N HIS A 96 -1.76 -4.07 -22.01
CA HIS A 96 -0.86 -5.02 -22.63
C HIS A 96 0.49 -5.32 -21.99
N THR A 97 0.69 -5.25 -20.69
CA THR A 97 1.96 -5.73 -20.15
C THR A 97 1.74 -6.80 -19.10
N ASP A 98 2.05 -8.02 -19.47
CA ASP A 98 2.13 -9.19 -18.58
C ASP A 98 3.42 -9.20 -17.73
N ASP A 99 4.24 -8.17 -17.88
CA ASP A 99 5.47 -8.01 -17.12
C ASP A 99 5.17 -7.69 -15.66
N ILE A 100 5.96 -8.26 -14.80
CA ILE A 100 5.96 -7.90 -13.38
C ILE A 100 6.38 -6.43 -13.27
N HIS A 101 5.45 -5.61 -12.82
CA HIS A 101 5.70 -4.20 -12.59
C HIS A 101 5.83 -3.93 -11.12
N ILE A 102 6.99 -3.43 -10.73
CA ILE A 102 7.20 -2.91 -9.38
C ILE A 102 6.77 -1.45 -9.40
N PRO A 103 5.83 -1.03 -8.54
CA PRO A 103 5.30 0.34 -8.56
C PRO A 103 6.36 1.43 -8.54
N GLN A 104 7.48 1.19 -7.86
CA GLN A 104 8.59 2.13 -7.77
C GLN A 104 9.33 2.33 -9.10
N MET A 105 9.28 1.32 -9.98
CA MET A 105 9.96 1.37 -11.30
C MET A 105 9.05 1.92 -12.41
N ASN A 106 7.75 1.67 -12.30
CA ASN A 106 6.74 2.08 -13.29
C ASN A 106 5.49 2.64 -12.59
N PRO A 107 5.60 3.75 -11.86
CA PRO A 107 4.51 4.26 -11.02
C PRO A 107 3.24 4.62 -11.80
N GLU A 108 3.37 5.10 -13.03
CA GLU A 108 2.25 5.45 -13.91
C GLU A 108 1.39 4.25 -14.33
N LYS A 109 1.89 3.02 -14.17
CA LYS A 109 1.12 1.81 -14.45
C LYS A 109 0.28 1.33 -13.27
N PHE A 110 0.63 1.75 -12.06
CA PHE A 110 -0.03 1.29 -10.84
C PHE A 110 -0.90 2.35 -10.21
N TYR A 111 -0.38 3.57 -10.05
CA TYR A 111 -1.08 4.60 -9.28
C TYR A 111 -2.10 5.34 -10.13
N ASN A 112 -3.29 5.45 -9.59
CA ASN A 112 -4.37 6.18 -10.21
C ASN A 112 -4.30 7.66 -9.80
N ALA A 113 -4.08 8.56 -10.75
CA ALA A 113 -4.02 10.00 -10.48
C ALA A 113 -5.32 10.57 -9.87
N THR A 114 -6.45 9.89 -10.07
CA THR A 114 -7.74 10.31 -9.52
C THR A 114 -7.97 9.85 -8.08
N ALA A 115 -7.13 8.95 -7.53
CA ALA A 115 -7.35 8.36 -6.21
C ALA A 115 -7.46 9.42 -5.09
N ALA A 116 -6.50 10.35 -5.05
CA ALA A 116 -6.51 11.43 -4.06
C ALA A 116 -7.68 12.42 -4.26
N ILE A 117 -8.07 12.68 -5.52
CA ILE A 117 -9.24 13.54 -5.81
C ILE A 117 -10.53 12.86 -5.34
N GLU A 118 -10.69 11.56 -5.65
CA GLU A 118 -11.88 10.81 -5.21
C GLU A 118 -11.97 10.77 -3.69
N ALA A 119 -10.87 10.49 -2.99
CA ALA A 119 -10.84 10.49 -1.53
C ALA A 119 -11.24 11.85 -0.95
N ALA A 120 -10.69 12.95 -1.48
CA ALA A 120 -11.02 14.31 -1.03
C ALA A 120 -12.47 14.69 -1.31
N LEU A 121 -13.04 14.25 -2.44
CA LEU A 121 -14.47 14.45 -2.75
C LEU A 121 -15.37 13.61 -1.84
N LEU A 122 -15.00 12.36 -1.53
CA LEU A 122 -15.72 11.51 -0.59
C LEU A 122 -15.67 12.10 0.83
N ASP A 123 -14.52 12.64 1.23
CA ASP A 123 -14.36 13.32 2.51
C ASP A 123 -15.31 14.53 2.62
N LEU A 124 -15.33 15.41 1.61
CA LEU A 124 -16.29 16.53 1.55
C LEU A 124 -17.74 16.07 1.54
N MET A 125 -18.06 15.01 0.79
CA MET A 125 -19.40 14.45 0.73
C MET A 125 -19.83 13.91 2.10
N GLY A 126 -18.95 13.20 2.79
CA GLY A 126 -19.21 12.72 4.14
C GLY A 126 -19.45 13.87 5.13
N GLN A 127 -18.63 14.91 5.07
CA GLN A 127 -18.82 16.12 5.88
C GLN A 127 -20.16 16.83 5.55
N HIS A 128 -20.55 16.88 4.27
CA HIS A 128 -21.83 17.47 3.85
C HIS A 128 -23.04 16.69 4.38
N LEU A 129 -22.96 15.37 4.36
CA LEU A 129 -24.03 14.47 4.79
C LEU A 129 -23.97 14.13 6.29
N SER A 130 -22.91 14.56 7.00
CA SER A 130 -22.63 14.16 8.39
C SER A 130 -22.48 12.64 8.55
N LEU A 131 -21.83 11.99 7.59
CA LEU A 131 -21.59 10.55 7.55
C LEU A 131 -20.08 10.27 7.37
N PRO A 132 -19.54 9.18 7.97
CA PRO A 132 -18.19 8.73 7.64
C PRO A 132 -18.13 8.21 6.19
N VAL A 133 -16.98 8.29 5.54
CA VAL A 133 -16.81 7.80 4.16
C VAL A 133 -17.20 6.33 4.02
N ALA A 134 -16.98 5.50 5.04
CA ALA A 134 -17.40 4.09 5.02
C ALA A 134 -18.91 3.91 4.73
N GLU A 135 -19.77 4.83 5.17
CA GLU A 135 -21.22 4.80 4.86
C GLU A 135 -21.52 5.24 3.42
N LEU A 136 -20.60 5.92 2.75
CA LEU A 136 -20.77 6.37 1.36
C LEU A 136 -20.33 5.31 0.34
N LEU A 137 -19.61 4.30 0.78
CA LEU A 137 -19.26 3.15 -0.03
C LEU A 137 -20.44 2.18 -0.08
N ALA A 138 -20.65 1.51 -1.22
CA ALA A 138 -21.92 0.88 -1.58
C ALA A 138 -22.46 -0.15 -0.55
N SER A 139 -21.62 -0.78 0.26
CA SER A 139 -22.05 -1.71 1.32
C SER A 139 -22.41 -0.99 2.64
N GLY A 140 -22.09 0.29 2.77
CA GLY A 140 -22.10 1.00 4.04
C GLY A 140 -21.08 0.45 5.05
N ARG A 141 -21.03 1.04 6.23
CA ARG A 141 -20.13 0.61 7.30
C ARG A 141 -20.52 -0.76 7.84
N GLN A 142 -19.63 -1.72 7.75
CA GLN A 142 -19.80 -3.10 8.21
C GLN A 142 -19.15 -3.36 9.56
N ARG A 143 -18.11 -2.57 9.91
CA ARG A 143 -17.32 -2.71 11.16
C ARG A 143 -16.67 -1.41 11.58
N ASP A 144 -16.27 -1.35 12.85
CA ASP A 144 -15.60 -0.18 13.44
C ASP A 144 -14.09 -0.36 13.50
N ARG A 145 -13.62 -1.57 13.33
CA ARG A 145 -12.20 -1.96 13.43
C ARG A 145 -11.86 -2.91 12.31
N VAL A 146 -10.79 -2.63 11.60
CA VAL A 146 -10.30 -3.42 10.47
C VAL A 146 -9.13 -4.30 10.95
N PRO A 147 -9.19 -5.63 10.81
CA PRO A 147 -8.05 -6.47 11.14
C PRO A 147 -6.90 -6.18 10.17
N VAL A 148 -5.72 -5.93 10.73
CA VAL A 148 -4.51 -5.62 9.96
C VAL A 148 -3.35 -6.50 10.40
N LEU A 149 -2.37 -6.68 9.53
CA LEU A 149 -1.18 -7.47 9.80
C LEU A 149 0.06 -6.58 9.98
N GLY A 150 1.01 -7.02 10.80
CA GLY A 150 2.31 -6.39 10.94
C GLY A 150 3.15 -6.62 9.70
N TYR A 151 3.45 -5.56 8.95
CA TYR A 151 4.23 -5.64 7.72
C TYR A 151 5.72 -5.50 8.04
N LEU A 152 6.46 -6.61 7.95
CA LEU A 152 7.88 -6.71 8.31
C LEU A 152 8.78 -6.64 7.08
N PHE A 153 9.96 -6.09 7.26
CA PHE A 153 11.01 -5.99 6.25
C PHE A 153 12.34 -6.44 6.81
N TYR A 154 13.25 -6.89 5.95
CA TYR A 154 14.67 -6.86 6.25
C TYR A 154 15.14 -5.40 6.19
N ILE A 155 16.05 -5.03 7.10
CA ILE A 155 16.61 -3.68 7.19
C ILE A 155 18.12 -3.77 6.97
N ALA A 156 18.61 -3.04 5.97
CA ALA A 156 20.04 -2.96 5.71
C ALA A 156 20.77 -2.12 6.77
N ASP A 157 22.10 -2.24 6.79
CA ASP A 157 22.96 -1.47 7.69
C ASP A 157 23.17 -0.06 7.15
N ARG A 158 22.46 0.92 7.71
CA ARG A 158 22.60 2.33 7.34
C ARG A 158 24.01 2.91 7.55
N ASN A 159 24.86 2.27 8.38
CA ASN A 159 26.23 2.71 8.58
C ASN A 159 27.13 2.43 7.37
N LEU A 160 26.65 1.65 6.40
CA LEU A 160 27.33 1.40 5.13
C LEU A 160 27.09 2.47 4.08
N THR A 161 26.22 3.45 4.35
CA THR A 161 25.85 4.51 3.39
C THR A 161 26.09 5.90 3.97
N SER A 162 26.39 6.86 3.09
CA SER A 162 26.39 8.29 3.43
C SER A 162 25.02 8.95 3.35
N MET A 163 23.97 8.21 2.99
CA MET A 163 22.59 8.73 2.94
C MET A 163 22.08 9.04 4.36
N ASN A 164 21.28 10.09 4.49
CA ASN A 164 20.84 10.60 5.79
C ASN A 164 19.61 9.84 6.34
N TYR A 165 19.76 8.56 6.61
CA TYR A 165 18.73 7.79 7.31
C TYR A 165 18.61 8.21 8.76
N GLN A 166 17.35 8.28 9.25
CA GLN A 166 17.11 8.55 10.66
C GLN A 166 17.65 7.43 11.57
N THR A 167 17.97 7.83 12.79
CA THR A 167 18.32 6.91 13.86
C THR A 167 17.10 6.69 14.76
N GLY A 168 17.03 5.51 15.40
CA GLY A 168 16.03 5.27 16.42
C GLY A 168 16.11 6.28 17.58
N GLN A 169 14.97 6.59 18.16
CA GLN A 169 14.91 7.50 19.30
C GLN A 169 15.35 6.76 20.57
N SER A 170 16.43 7.22 21.20
CA SER A 170 16.87 6.68 22.47
C SER A 170 15.83 6.97 23.57
N GLY A 171 15.49 5.95 24.36
CA GLY A 171 14.50 6.05 25.45
C GLY A 171 13.05 5.95 25.01
N GLY A 172 12.80 5.63 23.75
CA GLY A 172 11.47 5.31 23.22
C GLY A 172 11.11 3.84 23.36
N ASP A 173 9.95 3.53 22.87
CA ASP A 173 9.45 2.18 22.70
C ASP A 173 10.33 1.37 21.72
N ALA A 174 10.40 0.07 21.92
CA ALA A 174 11.32 -0.81 21.19
C ALA A 174 11.10 -0.76 19.67
N TRP A 175 9.86 -0.64 19.20
CA TRP A 175 9.56 -0.52 17.76
C TRP A 175 10.17 0.74 17.14
N LEU A 176 10.01 1.91 17.79
CA LEU A 176 10.53 3.18 17.29
C LEU A 176 12.07 3.21 17.22
N GLN A 177 12.74 2.35 17.99
CA GLN A 177 14.18 2.17 17.92
C GLN A 177 14.56 1.15 16.84
N LEU A 178 14.01 -0.07 16.91
CA LEU A 178 14.43 -1.21 16.09
C LEU A 178 14.13 -1.03 14.60
N ARG A 179 13.06 -0.32 14.25
CA ARG A 179 12.69 -0.07 12.84
C ARG A 179 13.75 0.73 12.04
N HIS A 180 14.75 1.29 12.70
CA HIS A 180 15.89 1.97 12.08
C HIS A 180 17.21 1.21 12.25
N GLU A 181 17.21 0.03 12.85
CA GLU A 181 18.38 -0.79 13.08
C GLU A 181 18.45 -1.95 12.10
N LYS A 182 19.69 -2.41 11.84
CA LYS A 182 19.96 -3.55 10.96
C LYS A 182 19.19 -4.80 11.39
N ALA A 183 18.46 -5.41 10.46
CA ALA A 183 17.73 -6.66 10.63
C ALA A 183 17.82 -7.48 9.33
N MET A 184 18.91 -8.19 9.12
CA MET A 184 19.23 -8.89 7.87
C MET A 184 19.03 -10.41 7.96
N ASP A 185 18.68 -10.94 9.12
CA ASP A 185 18.48 -12.36 9.39
C ASP A 185 17.15 -12.62 10.09
N ALA A 186 16.83 -13.90 10.22
CA ALA A 186 15.58 -14.35 10.85
C ALA A 186 15.40 -13.79 12.28
N GLN A 187 16.46 -13.74 13.06
CA GLN A 187 16.42 -13.24 14.44
C GLN A 187 16.16 -11.72 14.48
N GLY A 188 16.74 -10.97 13.55
CA GLY A 188 16.47 -9.54 13.41
C GLY A 188 15.00 -9.28 13.09
N VAL A 189 14.42 -10.02 12.16
CA VAL A 189 13.01 -9.90 11.79
C VAL A 189 12.09 -10.34 12.93
N VAL A 190 12.44 -11.40 13.68
CA VAL A 190 11.68 -11.82 14.87
C VAL A 190 11.64 -10.71 15.92
N ARG A 191 12.77 -10.05 16.21
CA ARG A 191 12.80 -8.91 17.16
C ARG A 191 11.91 -7.74 16.68
N LEU A 192 11.88 -7.45 15.38
CA LEU A 192 10.96 -6.47 14.81
C LEU A 192 9.50 -6.88 15.02
N ALA A 193 9.18 -8.15 14.79
CA ALA A 193 7.82 -8.66 15.00
C ALA A 193 7.40 -8.59 16.47
N GLU A 194 8.29 -8.89 17.42
CA GLU A 194 8.04 -8.76 18.86
C GLU A 194 7.73 -7.31 19.24
N ALA A 195 8.55 -6.37 18.80
CA ALA A 195 8.35 -4.96 19.07
C ALA A 195 7.06 -4.40 18.44
N ALA A 196 6.74 -4.83 17.21
CA ALA A 196 5.49 -4.47 16.54
C ALA A 196 4.27 -5.08 17.25
N ALA A 197 4.35 -6.35 17.69
CA ALA A 197 3.29 -6.99 18.45
C ALA A 197 3.06 -6.31 19.80
N GLU A 198 4.11 -5.92 20.51
CA GLU A 198 4.01 -5.20 21.77
C GLU A 198 3.34 -3.84 21.60
N ARG A 199 3.73 -3.08 20.56
CA ARG A 199 3.23 -1.72 20.33
C ARG A 199 1.81 -1.69 19.78
N TYR A 200 1.50 -2.54 18.79
CA TYR A 200 0.25 -2.46 18.01
C TYR A 200 -0.69 -3.64 18.27
N GLY A 201 -0.26 -4.66 18.99
CA GLY A 201 -1.06 -5.85 19.26
C GLY A 201 -1.21 -6.79 18.07
N PHE A 202 -0.29 -6.77 17.10
CA PHE A 202 -0.35 -7.65 15.93
C PHE A 202 -0.30 -9.13 16.33
N ARG A 203 -1.13 -9.90 15.65
CA ARG A 203 -1.19 -11.37 15.74
C ARG A 203 -0.86 -12.05 14.42
N ASP A 204 -0.88 -11.30 13.33
CA ASP A 204 -0.59 -11.75 11.99
C ASP A 204 0.53 -10.92 11.39
N PHE A 205 1.38 -11.53 10.55
CA PHE A 205 2.55 -10.86 9.99
C PHE A 205 2.72 -11.18 8.51
N LYS A 206 3.20 -10.20 7.78
CA LYS A 206 3.69 -10.32 6.41
C LYS A 206 5.17 -9.99 6.39
N LEU A 207 5.98 -10.88 5.84
CA LEU A 207 7.40 -10.63 5.55
C LEU A 207 7.54 -10.13 4.11
N LYS A 208 8.17 -8.98 3.92
CA LYS A 208 8.62 -8.55 2.60
C LYS A 208 9.84 -9.35 2.20
N GLY A 209 9.68 -10.19 1.19
CA GLY A 209 10.73 -10.99 0.58
C GLY A 209 11.29 -10.35 -0.68
N GLY A 210 11.87 -11.17 -1.55
CA GLY A 210 12.61 -10.72 -2.73
C GLY A 210 13.97 -10.12 -2.37
N VAL A 211 14.48 -10.42 -1.20
CA VAL A 211 15.73 -9.88 -0.62
C VAL A 211 16.83 -10.92 -0.60
N HIS A 212 16.58 -12.07 -0.03
CA HIS A 212 17.50 -13.19 0.13
C HIS A 212 17.17 -14.37 -0.80
N HIS A 213 18.00 -15.40 -0.80
CA HIS A 213 17.57 -16.70 -1.32
C HIS A 213 16.29 -17.17 -0.63
N GLY A 214 15.42 -17.85 -1.36
CA GLY A 214 14.15 -18.32 -0.83
C GLY A 214 14.28 -19.18 0.42
N GLU A 215 15.36 -19.96 0.57
CA GLU A 215 15.65 -20.73 1.78
C GLU A 215 15.72 -19.85 3.03
N VAL A 216 16.40 -18.70 2.95
CA VAL A 216 16.54 -17.75 4.06
C VAL A 216 15.19 -17.10 4.39
N GLU A 217 14.41 -16.79 3.36
CA GLU A 217 13.05 -16.23 3.55
C GLU A 217 12.10 -17.25 4.19
N VAL A 218 12.17 -18.52 3.77
CA VAL A 218 11.44 -19.65 4.40
C VAL A 218 11.91 -19.88 5.84
N GLU A 219 13.21 -19.82 6.12
CA GLU A 219 13.75 -19.90 7.48
C GLU A 219 13.19 -18.77 8.36
N THR A 220 13.12 -17.55 7.83
CA THR A 220 12.58 -16.41 8.55
C THR A 220 11.09 -16.58 8.85
N VAL A 221 10.29 -17.08 7.88
CA VAL A 221 8.88 -17.43 8.12
C VAL A 221 8.76 -18.49 9.20
N ASN A 222 9.61 -19.52 9.18
CA ASN A 222 9.62 -20.58 10.18
C ASN A 222 9.96 -20.06 11.58
N ALA A 223 10.91 -19.13 11.69
CA ALA A 223 11.27 -18.48 12.95
C ALA A 223 10.12 -17.63 13.51
N LEU A 224 9.41 -16.90 12.65
CA LEU A 224 8.19 -16.17 13.02
C LEU A 224 7.09 -17.12 13.52
N LEU A 225 6.81 -18.21 12.81
CA LEU A 225 5.83 -19.21 13.22
C LEU A 225 6.22 -19.92 14.53
N GLN A 226 7.51 -20.15 14.76
CA GLN A 226 8.00 -20.72 16.03
C GLN A 226 7.80 -19.72 17.19
N ARG A 227 8.07 -18.45 16.96
CA ARG A 227 7.93 -17.38 17.99
C ARG A 227 6.45 -17.06 18.27
N PHE A 228 5.61 -17.09 17.23
CA PHE A 228 4.19 -16.77 17.29
C PHE A 228 3.35 -17.94 16.75
N PRO A 229 3.19 -19.03 17.52
CA PRO A 229 2.56 -20.27 17.03
C PRO A 229 1.09 -20.14 16.60
N GLN A 230 0.42 -19.07 17.03
CA GLN A 230 -0.98 -18.80 16.67
C GLN A 230 -1.11 -17.73 15.56
N ALA A 231 0.00 -17.16 15.11
CA ALA A 231 -0.01 -16.11 14.08
C ALA A 231 -0.25 -16.72 12.70
N ARG A 232 -0.94 -15.97 11.86
CA ARG A 232 -0.93 -16.18 10.42
C ARG A 232 0.26 -15.40 9.85
N VAL A 233 1.22 -16.10 9.27
CA VAL A 233 2.42 -15.53 8.67
C VAL A 233 2.39 -15.77 7.18
N THR A 234 2.66 -14.75 6.38
CA THR A 234 2.84 -14.84 4.93
C THR A 234 4.16 -14.21 4.51
N VAL A 235 4.61 -14.51 3.30
CA VAL A 235 5.77 -13.86 2.67
C VAL A 235 5.39 -13.40 1.27
N ASP A 236 5.96 -12.27 0.88
CA ASP A 236 5.79 -11.63 -0.42
C ASP A 236 7.14 -11.48 -1.13
N PRO A 237 7.56 -12.46 -1.94
CA PRO A 237 8.81 -12.42 -2.69
C PRO A 237 8.81 -11.41 -3.85
N ASN A 238 7.70 -10.73 -4.12
CA ASN A 238 7.55 -9.85 -5.27
C ASN A 238 7.95 -10.50 -6.60
N ALA A 239 7.52 -11.74 -6.80
CA ALA A 239 7.75 -12.52 -8.01
C ALA A 239 9.24 -12.81 -8.32
N SER A 240 10.13 -12.68 -7.34
CA SER A 240 11.57 -12.93 -7.49
C SER A 240 11.93 -14.40 -7.62
N TRP A 241 11.09 -15.31 -7.12
CA TRP A 241 11.30 -16.74 -7.28
C TRP A 241 10.91 -17.17 -8.70
N SER A 242 11.66 -18.08 -9.30
CA SER A 242 11.19 -18.81 -10.47
C SER A 242 9.96 -19.66 -10.10
N LEU A 243 9.20 -20.13 -11.10
CA LEU A 243 8.05 -21.01 -10.84
C LEU A 243 8.46 -22.28 -10.09
N ASP A 244 9.58 -22.89 -10.47
CA ASP A 244 10.10 -24.10 -9.83
C ASP A 244 10.50 -23.85 -8.38
N GLU A 245 11.20 -22.73 -8.11
CA GLU A 245 11.55 -22.32 -6.75
C GLU A 245 10.29 -22.02 -5.92
N ALA A 246 9.33 -21.30 -6.47
CA ALA A 246 8.07 -20.99 -5.79
C ALA A 246 7.32 -22.27 -5.41
N ILE A 247 7.23 -23.26 -6.32
CA ILE A 247 6.62 -24.56 -6.04
C ILE A 247 7.41 -25.32 -4.96
N TYR A 248 8.74 -25.28 -5.03
CA TYR A 248 9.60 -25.95 -4.05
C TYR A 248 9.41 -25.36 -2.65
N TYR A 249 9.51 -24.04 -2.49
CA TYR A 249 9.33 -23.35 -1.22
C TYR A 249 7.88 -23.39 -0.75
N GLY A 250 6.93 -23.26 -1.67
CA GLY A 250 5.52 -23.38 -1.38
C GLY A 250 5.18 -24.73 -0.73
N LYS A 251 5.68 -25.82 -1.28
CA LYS A 251 5.46 -27.17 -0.68
C LYS A 251 6.02 -27.30 0.74
N GLN A 252 7.11 -26.61 1.08
CA GLN A 252 7.64 -26.59 2.45
C GLN A 252 6.77 -25.81 3.42
N LEU A 253 6.07 -24.78 2.91
CA LEU A 253 5.20 -23.89 3.69
C LEU A 253 3.73 -24.35 3.70
N ALA A 254 3.34 -25.30 2.85
CA ALA A 254 1.96 -25.77 2.71
C ALA A 254 1.38 -26.25 4.05
N GLY A 255 0.15 -25.83 4.35
CA GLY A 255 -0.54 -26.14 5.60
C GLY A 255 -0.02 -25.38 6.84
N ARG A 256 1.00 -24.54 6.69
CA ARG A 256 1.61 -23.75 7.77
C ARG A 256 1.38 -22.26 7.64
N ILE A 257 1.12 -21.79 6.43
CA ILE A 257 0.85 -20.39 6.10
C ILE A 257 -0.54 -20.26 5.46
N PRO A 258 -1.22 -19.12 5.61
CA PRO A 258 -2.57 -18.93 5.07
C PRO A 258 -2.58 -18.70 3.54
N TYR A 259 -1.56 -18.07 2.99
CA TYR A 259 -1.38 -17.74 1.57
C TYR A 259 0.06 -17.33 1.28
N LEU A 260 0.40 -17.23 0.00
CA LEU A 260 1.60 -16.53 -0.50
C LEU A 260 1.19 -15.36 -1.36
N GLU A 261 1.92 -14.24 -1.25
CA GLU A 261 1.70 -13.08 -2.09
C GLU A 261 2.76 -13.03 -3.18
N ASP A 262 2.33 -12.94 -4.44
CA ASP A 262 3.20 -12.84 -5.62
C ASP A 262 4.47 -13.72 -5.56
N PRO A 263 4.37 -15.05 -5.31
CA PRO A 263 5.54 -15.91 -5.15
C PRO A 263 6.40 -15.99 -6.41
N CYS A 264 5.79 -15.99 -7.58
CA CYS A 264 6.45 -15.99 -8.88
C CYS A 264 5.73 -15.09 -9.86
N GLY A 265 6.29 -14.88 -11.02
CA GLY A 265 5.71 -13.99 -12.02
C GLY A 265 6.05 -14.43 -13.45
N ALA A 266 5.85 -13.54 -14.43
CA ALA A 266 6.06 -13.86 -15.85
C ALA A 266 7.41 -14.51 -16.10
N GLU A 267 7.39 -15.64 -16.82
CA GLU A 267 8.56 -16.49 -17.04
C GLU A 267 8.41 -17.33 -18.31
N GLN A 268 9.49 -17.50 -19.06
CA GLN A 268 9.56 -18.36 -20.25
C GLN A 268 8.44 -18.09 -21.28
N GLY A 269 7.96 -16.85 -21.39
CA GLY A 269 6.89 -16.46 -22.31
C GLY A 269 5.47 -16.60 -21.75
N TYR A 270 5.31 -17.10 -20.52
CA TYR A 270 4.04 -17.12 -19.82
C TYR A 270 3.87 -15.86 -18.97
N SER A 271 2.63 -15.39 -18.88
CA SER A 271 2.28 -14.24 -18.03
C SER A 271 2.36 -14.59 -16.55
N GLY A 272 2.48 -13.57 -15.68
CA GLY A 272 2.43 -13.78 -14.23
C GLY A 272 1.13 -14.42 -13.75
N ARG A 273 0.02 -14.21 -14.45
CA ARG A 273 -1.26 -14.86 -14.15
C ARG A 273 -1.23 -16.36 -14.46
N GLU A 274 -0.62 -16.77 -15.56
CA GLU A 274 -0.46 -18.18 -15.91
C GLU A 274 0.48 -18.89 -14.94
N THR A 275 1.62 -18.27 -14.59
CA THR A 275 2.58 -18.86 -13.63
C THR A 275 1.99 -18.98 -12.24
N LEU A 276 1.23 -17.99 -11.76
CA LEU A 276 0.53 -18.08 -10.47
C LEU A 276 -0.57 -19.15 -10.47
N ALA A 277 -1.29 -19.32 -11.57
CA ALA A 277 -2.25 -20.42 -11.70
C ALA A 277 -1.57 -21.80 -11.63
N GLU A 278 -0.39 -21.95 -12.26
CA GLU A 278 0.43 -23.16 -12.18
C GLU A 278 0.93 -23.41 -10.76
N PHE A 279 1.48 -22.39 -10.12
CA PHE A 279 1.92 -22.44 -8.72
C PHE A 279 0.78 -22.91 -7.81
N LYS A 280 -0.38 -22.28 -7.89
CA LYS A 280 -1.55 -22.62 -7.08
C LYS A 280 -2.01 -24.07 -7.31
N ARG A 281 -2.03 -24.52 -8.57
CA ARG A 281 -2.38 -25.90 -8.90
C ARG A 281 -1.37 -26.91 -8.33
N ALA A 282 -0.07 -26.59 -8.35
CA ALA A 282 1.00 -27.46 -7.91
C ALA A 282 1.14 -27.54 -6.38
N THR A 283 0.72 -26.51 -5.64
CA THR A 283 0.93 -26.40 -4.19
C THR A 283 -0.36 -26.44 -3.37
N GLY A 284 -1.49 -26.05 -3.95
CA GLY A 284 -2.75 -25.86 -3.22
C GLY A 284 -2.77 -24.67 -2.27
N ILE A 285 -1.73 -23.83 -2.27
CA ILE A 285 -1.65 -22.64 -1.41
C ILE A 285 -2.47 -21.51 -2.04
N PRO A 286 -3.34 -20.82 -1.28
CA PRO A 286 -4.00 -19.61 -1.74
C PRO A 286 -2.99 -18.52 -2.14
N VAL A 287 -3.32 -17.76 -3.17
CA VAL A 287 -2.44 -16.72 -3.73
C VAL A 287 -3.06 -15.33 -3.53
N ALA A 288 -2.28 -14.42 -2.95
CA ALA A 288 -2.56 -12.99 -2.94
C ALA A 288 -1.74 -12.27 -4.00
N THR A 289 -2.24 -11.13 -4.50
CA THR A 289 -1.48 -10.30 -5.45
C THR A 289 -1.85 -8.83 -5.36
N ASN A 290 -0.82 -7.98 -5.47
CA ASN A 290 -0.94 -6.56 -5.79
C ASN A 290 -0.24 -6.20 -7.12
N MET A 291 0.24 -7.20 -7.88
CA MET A 291 1.10 -6.97 -9.05
C MET A 291 0.44 -7.29 -10.38
N ILE A 292 -0.40 -8.32 -10.45
CA ILE A 292 -0.90 -8.85 -11.72
C ILE A 292 -2.42 -8.70 -11.91
N ALA A 293 -3.12 -8.05 -10.98
CA ALA A 293 -4.57 -7.85 -10.99
C ALA A 293 -4.95 -6.46 -10.45
N ASN A 294 -4.42 -5.40 -11.06
CA ASN A 294 -4.60 -4.00 -10.63
C ASN A 294 -5.55 -3.18 -11.52
N ASP A 295 -6.22 -3.82 -12.46
CA ASP A 295 -7.34 -3.28 -13.23
C ASP A 295 -8.38 -4.37 -13.49
N TRP A 296 -9.55 -3.97 -14.00
CA TRP A 296 -10.68 -4.87 -14.22
C TRP A 296 -10.39 -6.02 -15.20
N ARG A 297 -9.60 -5.78 -16.23
CA ARG A 297 -9.25 -6.79 -17.24
C ARG A 297 -8.24 -7.79 -16.69
N GLN A 298 -7.23 -7.29 -15.98
CA GLN A 298 -6.24 -8.14 -15.31
C GLN A 298 -6.90 -9.00 -14.24
N LEU A 299 -7.77 -8.42 -13.40
CA LEU A 299 -8.51 -9.15 -12.37
C LEU A 299 -9.38 -10.24 -13.00
N GLN A 300 -10.17 -9.89 -14.02
CA GLN A 300 -11.02 -10.86 -14.72
C GLN A 300 -10.20 -12.03 -15.30
N HIS A 301 -9.07 -11.74 -15.95
CA HIS A 301 -8.20 -12.77 -16.50
C HIS A 301 -7.54 -13.64 -15.43
N ALA A 302 -7.06 -13.04 -14.33
CA ALA A 302 -6.51 -13.78 -13.20
C ALA A 302 -7.54 -14.76 -12.59
N LEU A 303 -8.79 -14.33 -12.46
CA LEU A 303 -9.88 -15.17 -11.94
C LEU A 303 -10.29 -16.27 -12.93
N GLN A 304 -10.32 -16.00 -14.22
CA GLN A 304 -10.58 -17.04 -15.25
C GLN A 304 -9.54 -18.16 -15.20
N LEU A 305 -8.28 -17.82 -14.94
CA LEU A 305 -7.20 -18.80 -14.81
C LEU A 305 -7.16 -19.46 -13.41
N ASN A 306 -8.00 -19.04 -12.48
CA ASN A 306 -7.92 -19.43 -11.07
C ASN A 306 -6.54 -19.16 -10.44
N ALA A 307 -5.93 -18.03 -10.85
CA ALA A 307 -4.58 -17.66 -10.45
C ALA A 307 -4.48 -17.08 -9.02
N ILE A 308 -5.58 -16.49 -8.53
CA ILE A 308 -5.58 -15.76 -7.26
C ILE A 308 -6.81 -16.09 -6.41
N ASP A 309 -6.67 -15.88 -5.09
CA ASP A 309 -7.73 -15.99 -4.08
C ASP A 309 -7.94 -14.68 -3.34
N ILE A 310 -6.91 -13.81 -3.30
CA ILE A 310 -6.87 -12.59 -2.51
C ILE A 310 -6.36 -11.44 -3.39
N PRO A 311 -7.24 -10.73 -4.12
CA PRO A 311 -6.85 -9.47 -4.74
C PRO A 311 -6.60 -8.42 -3.65
N LEU A 312 -5.41 -7.80 -3.67
CA LEU A 312 -4.99 -6.78 -2.72
C LEU A 312 -5.32 -5.39 -3.28
N ALA A 313 -6.58 -5.01 -3.16
CA ALA A 313 -7.12 -3.81 -3.80
C ALA A 313 -6.72 -2.52 -3.07
N ASP A 314 -5.50 -2.03 -3.33
CA ASP A 314 -4.99 -0.75 -2.84
C ASP A 314 -5.80 0.42 -3.41
N PRO A 315 -6.35 1.34 -2.58
CA PRO A 315 -7.12 2.48 -3.04
C PRO A 315 -6.32 3.45 -3.94
N HIS A 316 -4.97 3.43 -3.89
CA HIS A 316 -4.14 4.24 -4.78
C HIS A 316 -4.02 3.64 -6.19
N PHE A 317 -4.24 2.34 -6.36
CA PHE A 317 -4.30 1.67 -7.66
C PHE A 317 -5.70 1.75 -8.24
N TRP A 318 -6.71 1.46 -7.41
CA TRP A 318 -8.09 1.25 -7.79
C TRP A 318 -8.99 2.48 -7.61
N THR A 319 -8.66 3.44 -6.75
CA THR A 319 -9.53 4.38 -6.03
C THR A 319 -10.34 3.68 -4.92
N MET A 320 -10.88 4.43 -3.97
CA MET A 320 -11.61 3.83 -2.84
C MET A 320 -12.87 3.08 -3.28
N ARG A 321 -13.63 3.63 -4.23
CA ARG A 321 -14.88 2.98 -4.68
C ARG A 321 -14.63 1.73 -5.51
N ASN A 322 -13.64 1.75 -6.40
CA ASN A 322 -13.28 0.56 -7.17
C ASN A 322 -12.67 -0.53 -6.29
N ALA A 323 -11.80 -0.17 -5.33
CA ALA A 323 -11.26 -1.12 -4.34
C ALA A 323 -12.40 -1.74 -3.50
N HIS A 324 -13.39 -0.95 -3.10
CA HIS A 324 -14.58 -1.46 -2.45
C HIS A 324 -15.40 -2.40 -3.36
N THR A 325 -15.54 -2.07 -4.66
CA THR A 325 -16.20 -2.96 -5.63
C THR A 325 -15.46 -4.29 -5.76
N VAL A 326 -14.12 -4.28 -5.74
CA VAL A 326 -13.33 -5.53 -5.69
C VAL A 326 -13.67 -6.33 -4.42
N ALA A 327 -13.79 -5.68 -3.26
CA ALA A 327 -14.18 -6.35 -2.02
C ALA A 327 -15.60 -6.95 -2.09
N GLN A 328 -16.56 -6.27 -2.74
CA GLN A 328 -17.91 -6.81 -3.00
C GLN A 328 -17.84 -8.05 -3.90
N LEU A 329 -17.06 -8.02 -4.98
CA LEU A 329 -16.87 -9.20 -5.84
C LEU A 329 -16.22 -10.36 -5.09
N CYS A 330 -15.26 -10.07 -4.20
CA CYS A 330 -14.68 -11.10 -3.33
C CYS A 330 -15.74 -11.79 -2.49
N GLN A 331 -16.64 -11.02 -1.87
CA GLN A 331 -17.75 -11.57 -1.08
C GLN A 331 -18.68 -12.45 -1.92
N GLU A 332 -19.10 -11.96 -3.10
CA GLU A 332 -20.04 -12.69 -3.98
C GLU A 332 -19.43 -13.97 -4.57
N TRP A 333 -18.13 -13.97 -4.83
CA TRP A 333 -17.45 -15.10 -5.48
C TRP A 333 -16.71 -16.01 -4.51
N GLY A 334 -16.82 -15.76 -3.21
CA GLY A 334 -16.19 -16.58 -2.18
C GLY A 334 -14.67 -16.43 -2.08
N LEU A 335 -14.14 -15.30 -2.61
CA LEU A 335 -12.75 -14.89 -2.45
C LEU A 335 -12.54 -14.16 -1.12
N THR A 336 -11.30 -13.81 -0.84
CA THR A 336 -10.94 -13.01 0.33
C THR A 336 -10.54 -11.61 -0.09
N ALA A 337 -11.08 -10.58 0.54
CA ALA A 337 -10.67 -9.21 0.30
C ALA A 337 -9.41 -8.86 1.10
N GLY A 338 -8.47 -8.19 0.44
CA GLY A 338 -7.24 -7.66 1.04
C GLY A 338 -6.93 -6.26 0.51
N CYS A 339 -5.96 -5.61 1.13
CA CYS A 339 -5.50 -4.29 0.74
C CYS A 339 -3.99 -4.20 0.87
N HIS A 340 -3.32 -3.88 -0.22
CA HIS A 340 -1.90 -3.54 -0.22
C HIS A 340 -1.68 -2.13 0.34
N SER A 341 -0.52 -1.87 0.93
CA SER A 341 -0.06 -0.52 1.24
C SER A 341 1.43 -0.34 0.96
N ASN A 342 1.79 0.87 0.56
CA ASN A 342 3.15 1.38 0.50
C ASN A 342 3.40 2.36 1.65
N ASN A 343 4.61 2.96 1.69
CA ASN A 343 4.86 4.08 2.58
C ASN A 343 3.89 5.25 2.27
N HIS A 344 3.26 5.73 3.33
CA HIS A 344 2.24 6.78 3.26
C HIS A 344 2.08 7.49 4.60
N PHE A 345 1.41 8.62 4.57
CA PHE A 345 0.99 9.33 5.78
C PHE A 345 -0.38 8.83 6.29
N ASP A 346 -0.84 9.45 7.33
CA ASP A 346 -2.05 9.10 8.07
C ASP A 346 -3.37 9.41 7.33
N VAL A 347 -3.34 10.25 6.29
CA VAL A 347 -4.51 10.42 5.40
C VAL A 347 -4.79 9.15 4.62
N SER A 348 -3.77 8.52 4.04
CA SER A 348 -3.91 7.21 3.38
C SER A 348 -4.32 6.12 4.38
N LEU A 349 -3.82 6.16 5.62
CA LEU A 349 -4.25 5.24 6.66
C LEU A 349 -5.76 5.36 6.94
N ALA A 350 -6.30 6.59 6.97
CA ALA A 350 -7.74 6.82 7.07
C ALA A 350 -8.50 6.26 5.84
N MET A 351 -7.98 6.45 4.61
CA MET A 351 -8.58 5.87 3.41
C MET A 351 -8.67 4.34 3.52
N VAL A 352 -7.62 3.68 3.97
CA VAL A 352 -7.60 2.21 4.19
C VAL A 352 -8.56 1.79 5.31
N ALA A 353 -8.65 2.56 6.40
CA ALA A 353 -9.60 2.30 7.48
C ALA A 353 -11.05 2.30 6.98
N HIS A 354 -11.45 3.32 6.20
CA HIS A 354 -12.79 3.41 5.64
C HIS A 354 -13.07 2.32 4.60
N LEU A 355 -12.09 1.97 3.76
CA LEU A 355 -12.21 0.87 2.82
C LEU A 355 -12.46 -0.46 3.54
N GLY A 356 -11.63 -0.78 4.54
CA GLY A 356 -11.78 -2.00 5.32
C GLY A 356 -13.06 -2.02 6.17
N ALA A 357 -13.45 -0.86 6.72
CA ALA A 357 -14.68 -0.73 7.48
C ALA A 357 -15.95 -0.97 6.62
N ALA A 358 -15.92 -0.61 5.34
CA ALA A 358 -17.02 -0.83 4.41
C ALA A 358 -16.96 -2.17 3.68
N ALA A 359 -15.84 -2.88 3.68
CA ALA A 359 -15.70 -4.14 2.97
C ALA A 359 -16.71 -5.18 3.50
N PRO A 360 -17.53 -5.82 2.64
CA PRO A 360 -18.58 -6.72 3.08
C PRO A 360 -18.02 -8.07 3.55
N GLY A 361 -18.81 -8.75 4.38
CA GLY A 361 -18.53 -10.12 4.85
C GLY A 361 -17.37 -10.22 5.85
N ASP A 362 -17.06 -11.46 6.24
CA ASP A 362 -16.05 -11.77 7.26
C ASP A 362 -14.71 -12.23 6.66
N ARG A 363 -14.66 -12.42 5.33
CA ARG A 363 -13.45 -12.82 4.61
C ARG A 363 -12.55 -11.63 4.32
N LEU A 364 -12.01 -11.04 5.38
CA LEU A 364 -11.03 -9.98 5.34
C LEU A 364 -9.71 -10.52 5.86
N THR A 365 -8.65 -10.38 5.07
CA THR A 365 -7.28 -10.69 5.47
C THR A 365 -6.31 -9.82 4.67
N ALA A 366 -5.02 -9.91 4.95
CA ALA A 366 -4.00 -9.22 4.17
C ALA A 366 -4.23 -7.71 4.01
N PHE A 367 -4.73 -7.03 5.04
CA PHE A 367 -4.70 -5.57 5.10
C PHE A 367 -3.34 -5.15 5.63
N ASP A 368 -2.50 -4.64 4.73
CA ASP A 368 -1.14 -4.23 5.02
C ASP A 368 -1.08 -2.99 5.90
N THR A 369 -0.04 -2.89 6.72
CA THR A 369 0.22 -1.72 7.57
C THR A 369 1.62 -1.15 7.34
N HIS A 370 1.96 -0.81 6.11
CA HIS A 370 3.25 -0.18 5.86
C HIS A 370 3.43 1.11 6.70
N TRP A 371 2.32 1.77 7.05
CA TRP A 371 2.32 2.99 7.88
C TRP A 371 3.08 2.85 9.21
N ILE A 372 3.17 1.67 9.81
CA ILE A 372 3.93 1.50 11.08
C ILE A 372 5.40 1.95 10.97
N TRP A 373 5.96 1.89 9.76
CA TRP A 373 7.31 2.39 9.48
C TRP A 373 7.38 3.91 9.45
N GLN A 374 6.27 4.59 9.23
CA GLN A 374 6.12 6.05 9.19
C GLN A 374 5.47 6.62 10.45
N ASP A 375 5.08 5.77 11.43
CA ASP A 375 4.46 6.22 12.69
C ASP A 375 5.32 7.28 13.38
N GLY A 376 4.66 8.34 13.86
CA GLY A 376 5.33 9.54 14.40
C GLY A 376 5.53 10.67 13.38
N GLN A 377 5.18 10.46 12.11
CA GLN A 377 5.28 11.45 11.03
C GLN A 377 3.89 11.85 10.49
N GLN A 378 2.92 12.01 11.38
CA GLN A 378 1.54 12.30 10.99
C GLN A 378 1.36 13.73 10.46
N LEU A 379 0.47 13.88 9.47
CA LEU A 379 0.05 15.17 8.90
C LEU A 379 -1.29 15.64 9.44
N THR A 380 -2.01 14.79 10.19
CA THR A 380 -3.30 15.15 10.79
C THR A 380 -3.18 15.47 12.28
N GLN A 381 -4.22 16.10 12.85
CA GLN A 381 -4.27 16.42 14.27
C GLN A 381 -4.44 15.16 15.13
N HIS A 382 -5.30 14.25 14.67
CA HIS A 382 -5.66 12.99 15.33
C HIS A 382 -5.53 11.85 14.30
N PRO A 383 -4.35 11.20 14.20
CA PRO A 383 -4.15 10.14 13.24
C PRO A 383 -4.95 8.89 13.62
N PRO A 384 -5.40 8.08 12.65
CA PRO A 384 -5.99 6.78 12.93
C PRO A 384 -5.05 5.91 13.77
N GLN A 385 -5.60 5.07 14.63
CA GLN A 385 -4.85 4.27 15.58
C GLN A 385 -4.92 2.79 15.24
N ILE A 386 -3.79 2.09 15.44
CA ILE A 386 -3.74 0.63 15.39
C ILE A 386 -3.64 0.13 16.83
N ARG A 387 -4.63 -0.69 17.26
CA ARG A 387 -4.69 -1.30 18.59
C ARG A 387 -5.18 -2.73 18.49
N ASP A 388 -4.59 -3.63 19.26
CA ASP A 388 -4.92 -5.05 19.30
C ASP A 388 -4.94 -5.70 17.89
N GLY A 389 -4.02 -5.28 17.01
CA GLY A 389 -3.95 -5.77 15.63
C GLY A 389 -5.09 -5.27 14.72
N HIS A 390 -5.76 -4.20 15.10
CA HIS A 390 -6.83 -3.60 14.30
C HIS A 390 -6.59 -2.11 14.09
N LEU A 391 -6.85 -1.66 12.88
CA LEU A 391 -6.94 -0.25 12.53
C LEU A 391 -8.34 0.24 12.91
N GLU A 392 -8.41 1.23 13.79
CA GLU A 392 -9.67 1.82 14.23
C GLU A 392 -10.20 2.78 13.16
N LEU A 393 -11.52 2.73 12.91
CA LEU A 393 -12.16 3.69 12.02
C LEU A 393 -12.12 5.08 12.69
N PRO A 394 -11.61 6.13 12.01
CA PRO A 394 -11.63 7.48 12.56
C PRO A 394 -13.05 7.95 12.87
N GLU A 395 -13.22 8.65 13.98
CA GLU A 395 -14.49 9.20 14.38
C GLU A 395 -14.85 10.46 13.56
N GLY A 396 -16.14 10.68 13.34
CA GLY A 396 -16.67 11.88 12.70
C GLY A 396 -17.01 11.70 11.22
N PRO A 397 -17.50 12.76 10.58
CA PRO A 397 -17.90 12.73 9.18
C PRO A 397 -16.69 12.81 8.24
N GLY A 398 -16.89 12.36 7.00
CA GLY A 398 -15.82 12.30 6.01
C GLY A 398 -14.82 11.20 6.30
N LEU A 399 -13.54 11.46 6.10
CA LEU A 399 -12.45 10.58 6.51
C LEU A 399 -12.17 10.64 8.03
N GLY A 400 -12.85 11.51 8.77
CA GLY A 400 -12.66 11.66 10.21
C GLY A 400 -11.28 12.21 10.61
N VAL A 401 -10.55 12.82 9.68
CA VAL A 401 -9.22 13.40 9.91
C VAL A 401 -9.19 14.88 9.54
N THR A 402 -8.40 15.65 10.28
CA THR A 402 -8.20 17.08 10.02
C THR A 402 -6.70 17.35 9.88
N LEU A 403 -6.28 18.00 8.79
CA LEU A 403 -4.88 18.33 8.56
C LEU A 403 -4.35 19.28 9.67
N ASN A 404 -3.14 19.00 10.11
CA ASN A 404 -2.30 19.94 10.82
C ASN A 404 -1.44 20.70 9.80
N MET A 405 -1.83 21.91 9.44
CA MET A 405 -1.18 22.67 8.36
C MET A 405 0.27 22.99 8.66
N GLU A 406 0.67 23.17 9.92
CA GLU A 406 2.08 23.37 10.30
C GLU A 406 2.93 22.14 9.93
N ARG A 407 2.43 20.93 10.23
CA ARG A 407 3.10 19.68 9.85
C ARG A 407 3.11 19.47 8.34
N VAL A 408 2.02 19.82 7.66
CA VAL A 408 1.94 19.77 6.19
C VAL A 408 2.96 20.71 5.55
N GLU A 409 3.09 21.93 6.05
CA GLU A 409 4.06 22.91 5.57
C GLU A 409 5.51 22.47 5.81
N ALA A 410 5.78 21.89 6.98
CA ALA A 410 7.09 21.29 7.29
C ALA A 410 7.43 20.12 6.35
N ALA A 411 6.48 19.20 6.10
CA ALA A 411 6.66 18.09 5.17
C ALA A 411 6.79 18.57 3.70
N HIS A 412 6.11 19.65 3.33
CA HIS A 412 6.28 20.29 2.03
C HIS A 412 7.64 20.97 1.89
N ALA A 413 8.11 21.64 2.94
CA ALA A 413 9.46 22.23 2.94
C ALA A 413 10.55 21.14 2.81
N LEU A 414 10.38 20.00 3.50
CA LEU A 414 11.25 18.84 3.32
C LEU A 414 11.22 18.35 1.87
N TYR A 415 10.04 18.15 1.26
CA TYR A 415 9.93 17.79 -0.14
C TYR A 415 10.71 18.74 -1.05
N ASN A 416 10.57 20.05 -0.85
CA ASN A 416 11.25 21.06 -1.67
C ASN A 416 12.77 21.02 -1.51
N SER A 417 13.28 20.61 -0.36
CA SER A 417 14.72 20.51 -0.10
C SER A 417 15.38 19.25 -0.69
N LEU A 418 14.59 18.22 -1.06
CA LEU A 418 15.15 16.99 -1.61
C LEU A 418 15.80 17.22 -2.98
N PRO A 419 16.99 16.69 -3.23
CA PRO A 419 17.65 16.79 -4.54
C PRO A 419 16.93 15.94 -5.60
N ASP A 420 16.45 14.76 -5.23
CA ASP A 420 15.62 13.88 -6.05
C ASP A 420 14.24 13.74 -5.39
N LYS A 421 13.18 13.93 -6.16
CA LYS A 421 11.78 13.83 -5.73
C LYS A 421 11.21 12.43 -5.94
N ASN A 422 11.87 11.62 -6.78
CA ASN A 422 11.43 10.27 -7.10
C ASN A 422 12.10 9.26 -6.17
N ARG A 423 11.35 8.24 -5.81
CA ARG A 423 11.92 7.10 -5.08
C ARG A 423 12.89 6.36 -6.00
N ASN A 424 14.10 6.09 -5.51
CA ASN A 424 15.14 5.32 -6.20
C ASN A 424 15.79 4.33 -5.23
N ASP A 425 15.21 3.14 -5.13
CA ASP A 425 15.68 2.09 -4.22
C ASP A 425 17.04 1.50 -4.66
N ALA A 426 17.40 1.64 -5.94
CA ALA A 426 18.71 1.23 -6.43
C ALA A 426 19.86 2.07 -5.84
N LEU A 427 19.59 3.34 -5.51
CA LEU A 427 20.63 4.22 -4.96
C LEU A 427 21.14 3.71 -3.61
N GLY A 428 20.26 3.26 -2.71
CA GLY A 428 20.67 2.65 -1.44
C GLY A 428 21.45 1.37 -1.62
N MET A 429 21.10 0.57 -2.64
CA MET A 429 21.76 -0.70 -2.92
C MET A 429 23.19 -0.55 -3.43
N GLN A 430 23.56 0.57 -4.08
CA GLN A 430 24.94 0.80 -4.53
C GLN A 430 25.95 0.81 -3.38
N PHE A 431 25.52 1.14 -2.16
CA PHE A 431 26.35 1.09 -0.96
C PHE A 431 26.49 -0.34 -0.37
N LEU A 432 25.56 -1.23 -0.71
CA LEU A 432 25.59 -2.63 -0.26
C LEU A 432 26.27 -3.53 -1.27
N ILE A 433 26.01 -3.30 -2.56
CA ILE A 433 26.53 -4.07 -3.68
C ILE A 433 26.92 -3.09 -4.79
N GLU A 434 28.23 -3.02 -5.08
CA GLU A 434 28.76 -2.16 -6.13
C GLU A 434 28.16 -2.53 -7.49
N ASN A 435 27.78 -1.50 -8.29
CA ASN A 435 27.15 -1.65 -9.60
C ASN A 435 25.80 -2.41 -9.58
N TRP A 436 25.10 -2.40 -8.44
CA TRP A 436 23.81 -3.03 -8.33
C TRP A 436 22.83 -2.50 -9.39
N SER A 437 22.12 -3.42 -10.04
CA SER A 437 21.05 -3.08 -11.00
C SER A 437 19.84 -3.95 -10.73
N PHE A 438 18.65 -3.41 -10.96
CA PHE A 438 17.40 -4.13 -10.79
C PHE A 438 17.30 -5.34 -11.74
N ASN A 439 16.83 -6.47 -11.22
CA ASN A 439 16.43 -7.65 -11.99
C ASN A 439 15.22 -8.31 -11.31
N ALA A 440 14.10 -8.37 -12.00
CA ALA A 440 12.82 -8.87 -11.47
C ALA A 440 12.85 -10.37 -11.09
N LYS A 441 13.87 -11.13 -11.54
CA LYS A 441 14.03 -12.57 -11.30
C LYS A 441 15.18 -12.89 -10.36
N ARG A 442 15.65 -11.93 -9.61
CA ARG A 442 16.70 -12.14 -8.62
C ARG A 442 16.42 -11.34 -7.35
N PRO A 443 16.48 -11.98 -6.19
CA PRO A 443 16.45 -11.28 -4.90
C PRO A 443 17.52 -10.18 -4.82
N ALA A 444 17.23 -9.11 -4.08
CA ALA A 444 18.03 -7.88 -4.11
C ALA A 444 19.49 -8.08 -3.69
N LEU A 445 19.78 -9.00 -2.78
CA LEU A 445 21.14 -9.26 -2.28
C LEU A 445 21.95 -10.29 -3.08
N LEU A 446 21.36 -10.91 -4.12
CA LEU A 446 22.00 -11.99 -4.88
C LEU A 446 22.60 -11.54 -6.21
N ARG A 447 23.19 -10.38 -6.28
CA ARG A 447 23.75 -9.79 -7.51
C ARG A 447 25.21 -9.47 -7.39
#